data_9b054ae655a146bec24a17f3d0dd4c9f
#
_entry.id   9b054ae655a146bec24a17f3d0dd4c9f
#
_cell.length_a   1.000
_cell.length_b   1.000
_cell.length_c   1.000
_cell.angle_alpha   90.00
_cell.angle_beta   90.00
_cell.angle_gamma   90.00
#
_symmetry.space_group_name_H-M   'P 1'
#
loop_
_entity.id
_entity.type
_entity.pdbx_description
1 polymer ?
#
loop_
_entity_poly.entity_id
_entity_poly.type
_entity_poly.pdbx_seq_one_letter_code
_entity_poly.pdbx_strand_id
1 'polypeptide(L)'
;MNARWSLYIICLLLLSAVGNELDAQTVVKPVGQQNESTRHALIHQIGFDVRPGYVAPTNSFLEGDNAQRQKIDRSLSLHLKYAFQFSKDSYLGRLYPHAYQGIGVSHNTFYNSAELGNPVAVYAFQGAPIVRLSSRLSLDYEWNFGASFGWKQYDEHSNWYND
;
A
#
# COMPACT_ATOMS: atom_id res chain seq x y z
N MET A 1 16.33 4.59 -22.59
CA MET A 1 15.17 5.24 -21.95
C MET A 1 15.17 4.78 -20.50
N ASN A 2 15.48 5.66 -19.57
CA ASN A 2 15.83 5.28 -18.19
C ASN A 2 14.58 4.85 -17.41
N ALA A 3 14.65 3.70 -16.74
CA ALA A 3 13.58 3.12 -15.92
C ALA A 3 12.97 4.09 -14.88
N ARG A 4 13.71 5.12 -14.47
CA ARG A 4 13.26 6.18 -13.57
C ARG A 4 12.12 7.03 -14.15
N TRP A 5 12.08 7.25 -15.46
CA TRP A 5 11.02 8.03 -16.13
C TRP A 5 9.73 7.24 -16.29
N SER A 6 9.82 5.92 -16.45
CA SER A 6 8.62 5.06 -16.53
C SER A 6 7.85 5.02 -15.22
N LEU A 7 8.54 5.04 -14.06
CA LEU A 7 7.91 5.08 -12.74
C LEU A 7 7.17 6.41 -12.49
N TYR A 8 7.74 7.55 -12.92
CA TYR A 8 7.09 8.86 -12.81
C TYR A 8 5.83 8.94 -13.69
N ILE A 9 5.87 8.35 -14.89
CA ILE A 9 4.72 8.34 -15.81
C ILE A 9 3.59 7.48 -15.24
N ILE A 10 3.88 6.34 -14.61
CA ILE A 10 2.86 5.48 -13.97
C ILE A 10 2.25 6.17 -12.74
N CYS A 11 3.05 6.83 -11.88
CA CYS A 11 2.53 7.63 -10.77
C CYS A 11 1.70 8.82 -11.25
N LEU A 12 2.12 9.51 -12.32
CA LEU A 12 1.37 10.63 -12.91
C LEU A 12 0.05 10.17 -13.54
N LEU A 13 0.03 9.01 -14.19
CA LEU A 13 -1.19 8.42 -14.76
C LEU A 13 -2.18 7.97 -13.67
N LEU A 14 -1.69 7.49 -12.53
CA LEU A 14 -2.54 7.14 -11.40
C LEU A 14 -3.11 8.39 -10.71
N LEU A 15 -2.34 9.49 -10.61
CA LEU A 15 -2.83 10.76 -10.09
C LEU A 15 -3.77 11.48 -11.07
N SER A 16 -3.56 11.36 -12.39
CA SER A 16 -4.43 11.98 -13.40
C SER A 16 -5.79 11.29 -13.50
N ALA A 17 -5.89 10.01 -13.16
CA ALA A 17 -7.17 9.30 -13.06
C ALA A 17 -8.06 9.81 -11.91
N VAL A 18 -7.48 10.46 -10.91
CA VAL A 18 -8.21 11.08 -9.79
C VAL A 18 -8.59 12.54 -10.09
N GLY A 19 -7.90 13.18 -11.05
CA GLY A 19 -8.02 14.62 -11.31
C GLY A 19 -8.99 15.05 -12.42
N ASN A 20 -9.52 14.13 -13.20
CA ASN A 20 -10.30 14.48 -14.42
C ASN A 20 -11.82 14.63 -14.19
N GLU A 21 -12.29 14.75 -12.97
CA GLU A 21 -13.71 15.10 -12.71
C GLU A 21 -13.93 16.57 -12.30
N LEU A 22 -12.96 17.44 -12.53
CA LEU A 22 -13.11 18.89 -12.36
C LEU A 22 -13.23 19.57 -13.75
N ASP A 23 -14.13 19.07 -14.59
CA ASP A 23 -14.54 19.82 -15.76
C ASP A 23 -15.81 20.62 -15.44
N ALA A 24 -15.59 21.87 -15.05
CA ALA A 24 -16.64 22.85 -14.84
C ALA A 24 -17.17 23.31 -16.20
N GLN A 25 -17.96 22.50 -16.85
CA GLN A 25 -18.77 22.98 -17.97
C GLN A 25 -20.00 23.71 -17.44
N THR A 26 -19.93 25.03 -17.43
CA THR A 26 -21.07 25.90 -17.23
C THR A 26 -21.99 25.81 -18.45
N VAL A 27 -22.79 24.76 -18.53
CA VAL A 27 -23.91 24.70 -19.47
C VAL A 27 -25.16 25.22 -18.75
N VAL A 28 -25.61 26.39 -19.17
CA VAL A 28 -26.92 26.92 -18.77
C VAL A 28 -28.00 25.96 -19.28
N LYS A 29 -28.56 25.13 -18.40
CA LYS A 29 -29.70 24.25 -18.71
C LYS A 29 -31.02 24.96 -18.38
N PRO A 30 -32.07 24.76 -19.22
CA PRO A 30 -33.38 25.29 -18.91
C PRO A 30 -34.00 24.62 -17.70
N VAL A 31 -34.66 25.43 -16.88
CA VAL A 31 -35.42 25.05 -15.69
C VAL A 31 -36.42 23.95 -16.02
N GLY A 32 -36.28 22.77 -15.47
CA GLY A 32 -37.34 21.74 -15.55
C GLY A 32 -36.95 20.28 -15.50
N GLN A 33 -35.68 19.90 -15.28
CA GLN A 33 -35.33 18.49 -15.03
C GLN A 33 -34.54 18.37 -13.71
N GLN A 34 -35.19 17.83 -12.71
CA GLN A 34 -34.54 17.29 -11.52
C GLN A 34 -33.65 16.13 -11.97
N ASN A 35 -32.38 16.46 -12.31
CA ASN A 35 -31.34 15.43 -12.33
C ASN A 35 -31.08 15.07 -10.88
N GLU A 36 -31.54 13.92 -10.46
CA GLU A 36 -30.92 13.18 -9.37
C GLU A 36 -29.45 13.01 -9.78
N SER A 37 -28.59 13.89 -9.31
CA SER A 37 -27.14 13.66 -9.36
C SER A 37 -26.91 12.41 -8.51
N THR A 38 -26.80 11.27 -9.18
CA THR A 38 -26.34 10.03 -8.57
C THR A 38 -24.93 10.36 -8.03
N ARG A 39 -24.89 10.75 -6.76
CA ARG A 39 -23.62 10.87 -6.06
C ARG A 39 -23.02 9.47 -6.08
N HIS A 40 -22.00 9.28 -6.89
CA HIS A 40 -21.25 8.04 -6.92
C HIS A 40 -20.57 7.90 -5.56
N ALA A 41 -21.27 7.31 -4.60
CA ALA A 41 -20.79 7.16 -3.25
C ALA A 41 -19.57 6.22 -3.27
N LEU A 42 -18.45 6.71 -2.78
CA LEU A 42 -17.31 5.87 -2.46
C LEU A 42 -17.63 5.06 -1.20
N ILE A 43 -17.22 3.81 -1.19
CA ILE A 43 -17.27 2.94 -0.02
C ILE A 43 -15.93 3.04 0.68
N HIS A 44 -15.93 3.57 1.90
CA HIS A 44 -14.73 3.79 2.69
C HIS A 44 -14.52 2.65 3.68
N GLN A 45 -13.27 2.24 3.88
CA GLN A 45 -12.89 1.17 4.79
C GLN A 45 -11.64 1.56 5.58
N ILE A 46 -11.60 1.19 6.84
CA ILE A 46 -10.41 1.28 7.69
C ILE A 46 -10.04 -0.15 8.09
N GLY A 47 -8.79 -0.52 7.88
CA GLY A 47 -8.26 -1.83 8.19
C GLY A 47 -7.07 -1.74 9.15
N PHE A 48 -6.97 -2.73 10.00
CA PHE A 48 -5.82 -2.96 10.87
C PHE A 48 -5.35 -4.40 10.69
N ASP A 49 -4.07 -4.58 10.34
CA ASP A 49 -3.47 -5.89 10.15
C ASP A 49 -2.28 -6.09 11.09
N VAL A 50 -2.16 -7.28 11.63
CA VAL A 50 -0.98 -7.75 12.36
C VAL A 50 -0.38 -8.92 11.58
N ARG A 51 0.87 -8.77 11.14
CA ARG A 51 1.53 -9.74 10.27
C ARG A 51 2.81 -10.26 10.93
N PRO A 52 2.75 -11.37 11.67
CA PRO A 52 3.96 -12.09 12.06
C PRO A 52 4.60 -12.72 10.83
N GLY A 53 5.92 -12.66 10.73
CA GLY A 53 6.68 -13.18 9.61
C GLY A 53 7.91 -13.96 10.06
N TYR A 54 8.32 -14.90 9.22
CA TYR A 54 9.60 -15.58 9.32
C TYR A 54 10.55 -14.98 8.30
N VAL A 55 11.74 -14.60 8.74
CA VAL A 55 12.83 -14.11 7.89
C VAL A 55 13.76 -15.28 7.63
N ALA A 56 13.81 -15.76 6.39
CA ALA A 56 14.76 -16.80 6.03
C ALA A 56 16.19 -16.21 6.02
N PRO A 57 17.11 -16.74 6.82
CA PRO A 57 18.47 -16.25 6.83
C PRO A 57 19.17 -16.63 5.52
N THR A 58 19.43 -15.65 4.68
CA THR A 58 20.03 -15.82 3.37
C THR A 58 21.52 -15.43 3.34
N ASN A 59 22.01 -14.85 4.43
CA ASN A 59 23.39 -14.42 4.59
C ASN A 59 23.84 -14.58 6.06
N SER A 60 25.16 -14.49 6.29
CA SER A 60 25.75 -14.64 7.62
C SER A 60 25.30 -13.58 8.61
N PHE A 61 25.01 -12.35 8.16
CA PHE A 61 24.47 -11.28 9.01
C PHE A 61 23.15 -11.67 9.66
N LEU A 62 22.23 -12.27 8.91
CA LEU A 62 20.94 -12.75 9.43
C LEU A 62 21.11 -14.02 10.29
N GLU A 63 22.16 -14.81 10.04
CA GLU A 63 22.48 -16.00 10.83
C GLU A 63 23.10 -15.68 12.20
N GLY A 64 23.46 -14.42 12.45
CA GLY A 64 24.01 -13.97 13.72
C GLY A 64 25.42 -13.44 13.65
N ASP A 65 26.01 -13.31 12.45
CA ASP A 65 27.29 -12.62 12.24
C ASP A 65 27.04 -11.10 12.18
N ASN A 66 26.53 -10.58 13.29
CA ASN A 66 26.20 -9.17 13.51
C ASN A 66 26.73 -8.75 14.89
N ALA A 67 26.75 -7.45 15.17
CA ALA A 67 27.32 -6.93 16.41
C ALA A 67 26.63 -7.48 17.68
N GLN A 68 25.36 -7.79 17.60
CA GLN A 68 24.56 -8.39 18.68
C GLN A 68 24.74 -9.92 18.79
N ARG A 69 25.37 -10.56 17.80
CA ARG A 69 25.50 -12.03 17.68
C ARG A 69 24.17 -12.76 17.84
N GLN A 70 23.11 -12.19 17.29
CA GLN A 70 21.75 -12.72 17.37
C GLN A 70 21.22 -13.00 15.99
N LYS A 71 20.62 -14.18 15.83
CA LYS A 71 19.91 -14.56 14.64
C LYS A 71 18.68 -13.69 14.44
N ILE A 72 18.48 -13.22 13.20
CA ILE A 72 17.32 -12.41 12.81
C ILE A 72 16.42 -13.30 11.93
N ASP A 73 15.49 -14.00 12.56
CA ASP A 73 14.60 -14.97 11.90
C ASP A 73 13.11 -14.64 12.05
N ARG A 74 12.77 -13.57 12.77
CA ARG A 74 11.40 -13.18 13.05
C ARG A 74 11.15 -11.72 12.70
N SER A 75 9.94 -11.45 12.24
CA SER A 75 9.45 -10.09 12.05
C SER A 75 8.01 -9.97 12.53
N LEU A 76 7.63 -8.76 12.90
CA LEU A 76 6.25 -8.39 13.18
C LEU A 76 5.97 -7.05 12.52
N SER A 77 4.90 -7.00 11.73
CA SER A 77 4.45 -5.77 11.10
C SER A 77 3.03 -5.44 11.54
N LEU A 78 2.83 -4.18 11.92
CA LEU A 78 1.51 -3.62 12.23
C LEU A 78 1.15 -2.66 11.12
N HIS A 79 -0.04 -2.81 10.53
CA HIS A 79 -0.50 -1.97 9.43
C HIS A 79 -1.80 -1.29 9.79
N LEU A 80 -1.88 0.01 9.54
CA LEU A 80 -3.12 0.78 9.53
C LEU A 80 -3.38 1.22 8.10
N LYS A 81 -4.57 0.89 7.57
CA LYS A 81 -4.95 1.12 6.18
C LYS A 81 -6.23 1.93 6.09
N TYR A 82 -6.26 2.86 5.18
CA TYR A 82 -7.48 3.50 4.71
C TYR A 82 -7.68 3.15 3.24
N ALA A 83 -8.80 2.52 2.93
CA ALA A 83 -9.16 2.11 1.57
C ALA A 83 -10.47 2.76 1.14
N PHE A 84 -10.63 2.91 -0.17
CA PHE A 84 -11.90 3.23 -0.78
C PHE A 84 -12.13 2.34 -2.00
N GLN A 85 -13.40 2.11 -2.28
CA GLN A 85 -13.89 1.33 -3.40
C GLN A 85 -14.96 2.14 -4.14
N PHE A 86 -14.98 2.06 -5.46
CA PHE A 86 -16.02 2.69 -6.25
C PHE A 86 -17.34 1.94 -6.08
N SER A 87 -18.45 2.70 -5.96
CA SER A 87 -19.80 2.11 -5.95
C SER A 87 -20.04 1.32 -7.23
N LYS A 88 -20.78 0.22 -7.12
CA LYS A 88 -21.18 -0.63 -8.26
C LYS A 88 -21.99 0.12 -9.32
N ASP A 89 -22.61 1.24 -8.94
CA ASP A 89 -23.40 2.08 -9.86
C ASP A 89 -22.54 3.04 -10.67
N SER A 90 -21.28 3.26 -10.25
CA SER A 90 -20.31 4.06 -10.99
C SER A 90 -19.75 3.33 -12.21
N TYR A 91 -19.27 4.05 -13.20
CA TYR A 91 -18.61 3.48 -14.38
C TYR A 91 -17.40 2.63 -13.97
N LEU A 92 -16.52 3.17 -13.10
CA LEU A 92 -15.32 2.46 -12.62
C LEU A 92 -15.67 1.25 -11.76
N GLY A 93 -16.71 1.33 -10.92
CA GLY A 93 -17.15 0.19 -10.11
C GLY A 93 -17.77 -0.95 -10.93
N ARG A 94 -18.32 -0.66 -12.13
CA ARG A 94 -18.76 -1.68 -13.08
C ARG A 94 -17.61 -2.30 -13.86
N LEU A 95 -16.62 -1.47 -14.22
CA LEU A 95 -15.46 -1.93 -14.99
C LEU A 95 -14.51 -2.79 -14.12
N TYR A 96 -14.33 -2.38 -12.86
CA TYR A 96 -13.45 -3.05 -11.89
C TYR A 96 -14.24 -3.43 -10.63
N PRO A 97 -15.10 -4.44 -10.70
CA PRO A 97 -15.94 -4.82 -9.59
C PRO A 97 -15.10 -5.28 -8.40
N HIS A 98 -15.42 -4.71 -7.23
CA HIS A 98 -14.73 -5.02 -5.97
C HIS A 98 -13.25 -4.62 -5.86
N ALA A 99 -12.69 -3.92 -6.85
CA ALA A 99 -11.36 -3.34 -6.70
C ALA A 99 -11.37 -2.25 -5.63
N TYR A 100 -10.35 -2.26 -4.79
CA TYR A 100 -10.15 -1.27 -3.73
C TYR A 100 -8.75 -0.68 -3.84
N GLN A 101 -8.61 0.55 -3.35
CA GLN A 101 -7.33 1.25 -3.34
C GLN A 101 -7.26 2.17 -2.13
N GLY A 102 -6.05 2.54 -1.74
CA GLY A 102 -5.90 3.37 -0.55
C GLY A 102 -4.47 3.70 -0.19
N ILE A 103 -4.32 4.16 1.04
CA ILE A 103 -3.04 4.48 1.66
C ILE A 103 -2.91 3.71 2.97
N GLY A 104 -1.68 3.36 3.30
CA GLY A 104 -1.37 2.66 4.53
C GLY A 104 -0.11 3.18 5.19
N VAL A 105 -0.04 2.95 6.48
CA VAL A 105 1.15 3.13 7.29
C VAL A 105 1.44 1.81 7.98
N SER A 106 2.71 1.41 8.03
CA SER A 106 3.14 0.23 8.78
C SER A 106 4.30 0.55 9.71
N HIS A 107 4.32 -0.14 10.84
CA HIS A 107 5.46 -0.21 11.73
C HIS A 107 5.99 -1.64 11.74
N ASN A 108 7.29 -1.79 11.52
CA ASN A 108 7.91 -3.09 11.40
C ASN A 108 8.99 -3.27 12.46
N THR A 109 9.07 -4.45 13.06
CA THR A 109 10.16 -4.82 13.94
C THR A 109 10.69 -6.19 13.57
N PHE A 110 12.00 -6.33 13.66
CA PHE A 110 12.74 -7.58 13.42
C PHE A 110 13.30 -8.16 14.74
N TYR A 111 12.86 -7.62 15.87
CA TYR A 111 13.34 -7.97 17.21
C TYR A 111 14.86 -7.74 17.42
N ASN A 112 15.48 -7.01 16.50
CA ASN A 112 16.88 -6.59 16.57
C ASN A 112 16.99 -5.13 16.08
N SER A 113 16.50 -4.21 16.91
CA SER A 113 16.46 -2.79 16.58
C SER A 113 17.85 -2.13 16.57
N ALA A 114 18.84 -2.74 17.22
CA ALA A 114 20.20 -2.24 17.21
C ALA A 114 20.86 -2.37 15.85
N GLU A 115 20.52 -3.44 15.11
CA GLU A 115 21.09 -3.74 13.80
C GLU A 115 20.24 -3.20 12.64
N LEU A 116 18.92 -3.39 12.70
CA LEU A 116 18.02 -3.05 11.60
C LEU A 116 17.16 -1.81 11.85
N GLY A 117 17.03 -1.40 13.12
CA GLY A 117 16.06 -0.38 13.50
C GLY A 117 14.63 -0.93 13.59
N ASN A 118 13.67 -0.02 13.68
CA ASN A 118 12.24 -0.32 13.65
C ASN A 118 11.58 0.54 12.56
N PRO A 119 11.67 0.15 11.29
CA PRO A 119 11.25 1.00 10.20
C PRO A 119 9.74 1.19 10.16
N VAL A 120 9.35 2.41 9.79
CA VAL A 120 7.97 2.79 9.46
C VAL A 120 7.88 2.96 7.95
N ALA A 121 6.82 2.44 7.35
CA ALA A 121 6.57 2.66 5.93
C ALA A 121 5.25 3.40 5.72
N VAL A 122 5.21 4.23 4.68
CA VAL A 122 4.00 4.86 4.14
C VAL A 122 3.86 4.37 2.69
N TYR A 123 2.70 3.88 2.33
CA TYR A 123 2.49 3.27 1.03
C TYR A 123 1.08 3.51 0.48
N ALA A 124 0.96 3.54 -0.83
CA ALA A 124 -0.29 3.36 -1.55
C ALA A 124 -0.47 1.88 -1.86
N PHE A 125 -1.71 1.43 -1.90
CA PHE A 125 -2.04 0.07 -2.26
C PHE A 125 -3.27 -0.01 -3.15
N GLN A 126 -3.33 -1.09 -3.93
CA GLN A 126 -4.49 -1.46 -4.71
C GLN A 126 -4.64 -2.98 -4.69
N GLY A 127 -5.87 -3.44 -4.60
CA GLY A 127 -6.18 -4.85 -4.62
C GLY A 127 -7.54 -5.14 -5.25
N ALA A 128 -7.73 -6.40 -5.60
CA ALA A 128 -9.02 -6.89 -6.08
C ALA A 128 -9.11 -8.41 -5.84
N PRO A 129 -10.34 -8.95 -5.74
CA PRO A 129 -10.53 -10.38 -5.66
C PRO A 129 -10.19 -11.05 -7.01
N ILE A 130 -9.40 -12.12 -6.95
CA ILE A 130 -9.11 -13.00 -8.09
C ILE A 130 -10.27 -13.99 -8.24
N VAL A 131 -10.65 -14.64 -7.14
CA VAL A 131 -11.73 -15.61 -7.12
C VAL A 131 -12.40 -15.69 -5.76
N ARG A 132 -13.71 -15.82 -5.75
CA ARG A 132 -14.48 -16.08 -4.55
C ARG A 132 -14.73 -17.58 -4.42
N LEU A 133 -14.09 -18.21 -3.44
CA LEU A 133 -14.15 -19.65 -3.21
C LEU A 133 -15.42 -20.04 -2.44
N SER A 134 -15.93 -19.18 -1.56
CA SER A 134 -17.18 -19.35 -0.83
C SER A 134 -17.76 -18.00 -0.41
N SER A 135 -18.87 -18.00 0.32
CA SER A 135 -19.46 -16.78 0.88
C SER A 135 -18.56 -16.09 1.92
N ARG A 136 -17.56 -16.82 2.46
CA ARG A 136 -16.67 -16.34 3.54
C ARG A 136 -15.19 -16.39 3.18
N LEU A 137 -14.85 -16.89 2.00
CA LEU A 137 -13.46 -17.08 1.58
C LEU A 137 -13.27 -16.57 0.16
N SER A 138 -12.36 -15.64 -0.02
CA SER A 138 -11.88 -15.16 -1.31
C SER A 138 -10.37 -15.24 -1.38
N LEU A 139 -9.86 -15.40 -2.59
CA LEU A 139 -8.47 -15.19 -2.92
C LEU A 139 -8.35 -13.82 -3.56
N ASP A 140 -7.62 -12.93 -2.91
CA ASP A 140 -7.42 -11.56 -3.34
C ASP A 140 -5.95 -11.32 -3.64
N TYR A 141 -5.65 -10.41 -4.55
CA TYR A 141 -4.30 -9.84 -4.70
C TYR A 141 -4.28 -8.42 -4.15
N GLU A 142 -3.15 -8.02 -3.61
CA GLU A 142 -2.87 -6.64 -3.22
C GLU A 142 -1.41 -6.33 -3.53
N TRP A 143 -1.17 -5.24 -4.22
CA TRP A 143 0.17 -4.71 -4.39
C TRP A 143 0.32 -3.40 -3.60
N ASN A 144 1.52 -3.18 -3.10
CA ASN A 144 1.85 -2.02 -2.29
C ASN A 144 3.07 -1.32 -2.88
N PHE A 145 3.03 0.00 -2.92
CA PHE A 145 4.14 0.84 -3.35
C PHE A 145 4.33 2.00 -2.39
N GLY A 146 5.53 2.17 -1.86
CA GLY A 146 5.77 3.20 -0.86
C GLY A 146 7.24 3.39 -0.50
N ALA A 147 7.46 4.14 0.57
CA ALA A 147 8.77 4.40 1.13
C ALA A 147 8.80 3.98 2.60
N SER A 148 9.96 3.51 3.04
CA SER A 148 10.20 3.17 4.45
C SER A 148 11.34 4.02 5.02
N PHE A 149 11.22 4.33 6.30
CA PHE A 149 12.12 5.20 7.04
C PHE A 149 12.44 4.56 8.40
N GLY A 150 13.55 4.99 9.01
CA GLY A 150 13.93 4.52 10.35
C GLY A 150 14.69 3.21 10.35
N TRP A 151 15.27 2.83 9.21
CA TRP A 151 16.28 1.79 9.13
C TRP A 151 17.56 2.25 9.84
N LYS A 152 18.23 1.33 10.51
CA LYS A 152 19.57 1.59 11.04
C LYS A 152 20.53 1.77 9.88
N GLN A 153 21.17 2.91 9.82
CA GLN A 153 22.19 3.19 8.78
C GLN A 153 23.48 2.43 9.08
N TYR A 154 24.22 2.12 8.02
CA TYR A 154 25.57 1.60 8.13
C TYR A 154 26.44 2.54 8.97
N ASP A 155 27.19 1.97 9.88
CA ASP A 155 28.18 2.65 10.73
C ASP A 155 29.37 1.72 10.94
N GLU A 156 30.52 2.14 10.47
CA GLU A 156 31.78 1.39 10.51
C GLU A 156 32.17 0.91 11.92
N HIS A 157 31.72 1.62 12.96
CA HIS A 157 32.07 1.31 14.35
C HIS A 157 31.03 0.48 15.09
N SER A 158 29.75 0.64 14.78
CA SER A 158 28.66 0.03 15.53
C SER A 158 27.81 -0.97 14.73
N ASN A 159 27.85 -0.89 13.40
CA ASN A 159 26.99 -1.69 12.52
C ASN A 159 27.68 -2.00 11.18
N TRP A 160 28.93 -2.34 11.22
CA TRP A 160 29.79 -2.57 10.06
C TRP A 160 29.46 -3.85 9.26
N TYR A 161 28.63 -4.73 9.83
CA TYR A 161 28.13 -5.92 9.12
C TYR A 161 26.91 -5.65 8.22
N ASN A 162 26.32 -4.48 8.33
CA ASN A 162 25.12 -4.11 7.55
C ASN A 162 25.51 -3.30 6.31
N ASP A 163 26.38 -3.88 5.46
CA ASP A 163 26.84 -3.28 4.21
C ASP A 163 25.94 -3.64 3.01
#